data_2147dc066fc4a31c43fa472a7f6baa1d
#
_entry.id   2147dc066fc4a31c43fa472a7f6baa1d
#
_cell.length_a   1.000
_cell.length_b   1.000
_cell.length_c   1.000
_cell.angle_alpha   90.00
_cell.angle_beta   90.00
_cell.angle_gamma   90.00
#
_symmetry.space_group_name_H-M   'P 1'
#
loop_
_entity.id
_entity.type
_entity.pdbx_description
1 polymer ?
#
loop_
_entity_poly.entity_id
_entity_poly.type
_entity_poly.pdbx_seq_one_letter_code
_entity_poly.pdbx_strand_id
1 'polypeptide(L)'
;MTASCRYIFCDIDGTLLHARGSGRSSFGDAFNDVFGIPVDMGHINFAGATDIRVLDQLMREQDVPYNPDLVKSFFERLPAFLDRSMAAVPPSVFPGVGNFLARVSEHWSLGLVTGNIKACAFIKLKHAGIDQYFNGIGGFGDDDGDRNRMAALALERAGNPAGSFLLGDTPSDIEAAKVNGMVSVAVCNGQFDRASLEAAGADMVVDSFEEADELFQVLDL
;
A
#
# COMPACT_ATOMS: atom_id res chain seq x y z
N MET A 1 -30.54 -14.02 2.38
CA MET A 1 -29.48 -13.75 1.40
C MET A 1 -28.60 -12.70 2.05
N THR A 2 -27.42 -13.07 2.50
CA THR A 2 -26.42 -12.09 2.98
C THR A 2 -26.05 -11.24 1.76
N ALA A 3 -26.22 -9.92 1.87
CA ALA A 3 -25.72 -9.01 0.83
C ALA A 3 -24.25 -9.33 0.59
N SER A 4 -23.90 -9.63 -0.66
CA SER A 4 -22.49 -9.85 -1.04
C SER A 4 -21.74 -8.56 -0.68
N CYS A 5 -20.86 -8.63 0.28
CA CYS A 5 -20.06 -7.48 0.68
C CYS A 5 -19.11 -7.17 -0.47
N ARG A 6 -19.25 -6.02 -1.11
CA ARG A 6 -18.37 -5.58 -2.19
C ARG A 6 -17.12 -4.93 -1.57
N TYR A 7 -15.95 -5.15 -2.14
CA TYR A 7 -14.69 -4.63 -1.62
C TYR A 7 -13.97 -3.73 -2.62
N ILE A 8 -13.44 -2.63 -2.09
CA ILE A 8 -12.40 -1.83 -2.74
C ILE A 8 -11.13 -2.01 -1.91
N PHE A 9 -10.09 -2.56 -2.50
CA PHE A 9 -8.76 -2.61 -1.92
C PHE A 9 -7.94 -1.42 -2.40
N CYS A 10 -7.15 -0.82 -1.51
CA CYS A 10 -6.31 0.32 -1.82
C CYS A 10 -4.85 0.02 -1.47
N ASP A 11 -3.92 0.46 -2.33
CA ASP A 11 -2.57 0.74 -1.87
C ASP A 11 -2.54 2.05 -1.07
N ILE A 12 -1.40 2.34 -0.42
CA ILE A 12 -1.26 3.49 0.48
C ILE A 12 -0.35 4.56 -0.11
N ASP A 13 0.95 4.20 -0.30
CA ASP A 13 1.98 5.17 -0.67
C ASP A 13 1.91 5.49 -2.16
N GLY A 14 1.73 6.75 -2.53
CA GLY A 14 1.51 7.14 -3.94
C GLY A 14 0.05 7.02 -4.39
N THR A 15 -0.81 6.34 -3.62
CA THR A 15 -2.25 6.18 -3.90
C THR A 15 -3.09 7.06 -2.98
N LEU A 16 -3.10 6.80 -1.68
CA LEU A 16 -3.92 7.52 -0.70
C LEU A 16 -3.15 8.69 -0.08
N LEU A 17 -1.85 8.54 0.14
CA LEU A 17 -1.03 9.52 0.83
C LEU A 17 0.42 9.54 0.33
N HIS A 18 1.11 10.62 0.66
CA HIS A 18 2.54 10.77 0.53
C HIS A 18 3.20 10.80 1.90
N ALA A 19 4.07 9.80 2.18
CA ALA A 19 4.74 9.64 3.49
C ALA A 19 5.89 10.62 3.75
N ARG A 20 6.19 11.55 2.82
CA ARG A 20 7.21 12.61 2.95
C ARG A 20 8.60 12.11 3.39
N GLY A 21 8.97 10.91 2.93
CA GLY A 21 10.26 10.31 3.25
C GLY A 21 10.32 9.54 4.57
N SER A 22 9.27 9.63 5.44
CA SER A 22 9.24 8.95 6.73
C SER A 22 9.41 7.44 6.64
N GLY A 23 8.82 6.78 5.63
CA GLY A 23 9.01 5.34 5.40
C GLY A 23 10.47 5.00 5.13
N ARG A 24 11.11 5.74 4.23
CA ARG A 24 12.52 5.54 3.85
C ARG A 24 13.47 5.75 5.02
N SER A 25 13.34 6.85 5.76
CA SER A 25 14.21 7.14 6.91
C SER A 25 14.05 6.10 8.02
N SER A 26 12.80 5.75 8.34
CA SER A 26 12.50 4.75 9.38
C SER A 26 13.05 3.37 9.04
N PHE A 27 13.05 3.00 7.76
CA PHE A 27 13.61 1.73 7.31
C PHE A 27 15.13 1.67 7.50
N GLY A 28 15.85 2.74 7.14
CA GLY A 28 17.30 2.87 7.36
C GLY A 28 17.66 2.89 8.85
N ASP A 29 16.89 3.62 9.67
CA ASP A 29 17.10 3.69 11.11
C ASP A 29 16.87 2.34 11.79
N ALA A 30 15.80 1.62 11.41
CA ALA A 30 15.52 0.27 11.92
C ALA A 30 16.60 -0.73 11.49
N PHE A 31 17.09 -0.61 10.24
CA PHE A 31 18.17 -1.46 9.77
C PHE A 31 19.46 -1.25 10.58
N ASN A 32 19.83 0.01 10.80
CA ASN A 32 20.99 0.33 11.64
C ASN A 32 20.82 -0.16 13.08
N ASP A 33 19.62 -0.02 13.66
CA ASP A 33 19.35 -0.45 15.04
C ASP A 33 19.47 -1.97 15.22
N VAL A 34 19.05 -2.77 14.23
CA VAL A 34 19.04 -4.24 14.33
C VAL A 34 20.36 -4.87 13.85
N PHE A 35 20.92 -4.35 12.77
CA PHE A 35 22.10 -4.94 12.13
C PHE A 35 23.41 -4.21 12.48
N GLY A 36 23.34 -3.02 13.11
CA GLY A 36 24.51 -2.20 13.46
C GLY A 36 25.19 -1.56 12.25
N ILE A 37 24.51 -1.50 11.10
CA ILE A 37 25.07 -1.03 9.82
C ILE A 37 24.25 0.19 9.35
N PRO A 38 24.83 1.40 9.32
CA PRO A 38 24.17 2.55 8.73
C PRO A 38 24.11 2.37 7.21
N VAL A 39 22.94 2.63 6.62
CA VAL A 39 22.69 2.45 5.18
C VAL A 39 22.19 3.75 4.53
N ASP A 40 22.65 4.02 3.31
CA ASP A 40 22.04 5.05 2.46
C ASP A 40 20.84 4.45 1.73
N MET A 41 19.67 5.01 2.02
CA MET A 41 18.42 4.58 1.43
C MET A 41 18.10 5.31 0.10
N GLY A 42 18.95 6.24 -0.36
CA GLY A 42 18.67 7.12 -1.51
C GLY A 42 18.43 6.37 -2.81
N HIS A 43 19.14 5.27 -3.03
CA HIS A 43 19.07 4.45 -4.24
C HIS A 43 17.94 3.40 -4.23
N ILE A 44 17.31 3.15 -3.09
CA ILE A 44 16.25 2.15 -2.98
C ILE A 44 14.96 2.68 -3.62
N ASN A 45 14.41 1.92 -4.55
CA ASN A 45 13.09 2.21 -5.11
C ASN A 45 12.00 1.52 -4.29
N PHE A 46 11.12 2.32 -3.68
CA PHE A 46 9.99 1.83 -2.88
C PHE A 46 8.69 1.67 -3.68
N ALA A 47 8.62 2.23 -4.91
CA ALA A 47 7.38 2.17 -5.68
C ALA A 47 7.06 0.73 -6.11
N GLY A 48 5.91 0.24 -5.69
CA GLY A 48 5.48 -1.13 -5.94
C GLY A 48 6.29 -2.21 -5.20
N ALA A 49 7.30 -1.82 -4.39
CA ALA A 49 8.08 -2.76 -3.59
C ALA A 49 7.33 -3.19 -2.32
N THR A 50 7.71 -4.35 -1.78
CA THR A 50 7.26 -4.80 -0.46
C THR A 50 8.37 -4.64 0.57
N ASP A 51 8.01 -4.40 1.83
CA ASP A 51 8.98 -4.23 2.91
C ASP A 51 9.93 -5.43 3.04
N ILE A 52 9.43 -6.66 2.80
CA ILE A 52 10.26 -7.87 2.76
C ILE A 52 11.32 -7.79 1.65
N ARG A 53 10.95 -7.36 0.44
CA ARG A 53 11.91 -7.25 -0.68
C ARG A 53 12.92 -6.16 -0.45
N VAL A 54 12.52 -5.04 0.13
CA VAL A 54 13.45 -3.95 0.48
C VAL A 54 14.45 -4.42 1.53
N LEU A 55 14.01 -5.13 2.55
CA LEU A 55 14.90 -5.69 3.57
C LEU A 55 15.89 -6.71 2.96
N ASP A 56 15.40 -7.62 2.13
CA ASP A 56 16.21 -8.62 1.45
C ASP A 56 17.28 -7.97 0.52
N GLN A 57 16.89 -6.90 -0.20
CA GLN A 57 17.81 -6.12 -1.01
C GLN A 57 18.93 -5.51 -0.14
N LEU A 58 18.59 -4.83 0.95
CA LEU A 58 19.57 -4.22 1.86
C LEU A 58 20.49 -5.25 2.47
N MET A 59 19.95 -6.38 2.93
CA MET A 59 20.78 -7.46 3.50
C MET A 59 21.79 -7.97 2.47
N ARG A 60 21.41 -8.15 1.20
CA ARG A 60 22.33 -8.55 0.14
C ARG A 60 23.39 -7.50 -0.15
N GLU A 61 23.00 -6.22 -0.24
CA GLU A 61 23.92 -5.11 -0.51
C GLU A 61 24.96 -4.90 0.60
N GLN A 62 24.60 -5.27 1.83
CA GLN A 62 25.47 -5.16 3.00
C GLN A 62 26.16 -6.48 3.39
N ASP A 63 26.09 -7.50 2.52
CA ASP A 63 26.64 -8.85 2.79
C ASP A 63 26.17 -9.45 4.13
N VAL A 64 24.94 -9.12 4.56
CA VAL A 64 24.32 -9.66 5.77
C VAL A 64 23.67 -11.01 5.45
N PRO A 65 24.11 -12.11 6.07
CA PRO A 65 23.50 -13.41 5.84
C PRO A 65 22.07 -13.45 6.41
N TYR A 66 21.19 -14.18 5.72
CA TYR A 66 19.82 -14.35 6.19
C TYR A 66 19.78 -14.98 7.58
N ASN A 67 19.08 -14.30 8.49
CA ASN A 67 18.84 -14.78 9.85
C ASN A 67 17.37 -14.48 10.21
N PRO A 68 16.50 -15.49 10.40
CA PRO A 68 15.08 -15.29 10.64
C PRO A 68 14.80 -14.51 11.92
N ASP A 69 15.62 -14.62 12.97
CA ASP A 69 15.43 -13.89 14.22
C ASP A 69 15.73 -12.39 14.04
N LEU A 70 16.76 -12.04 13.25
CA LEU A 70 17.05 -10.64 12.95
C LEU A 70 15.99 -10.03 12.03
N VAL A 71 15.51 -10.78 11.02
CA VAL A 71 14.42 -10.35 10.16
C VAL A 71 13.14 -10.08 10.99
N LYS A 72 12.80 -10.99 11.89
CA LYS A 72 11.69 -10.81 12.81
C LYS A 72 11.89 -9.57 13.70
N SER A 73 13.08 -9.44 14.30
CA SER A 73 13.42 -8.28 15.14
C SER A 73 13.31 -6.95 14.36
N PHE A 74 13.72 -6.94 13.09
CA PHE A 74 13.58 -5.77 12.23
C PHE A 74 12.11 -5.35 12.07
N PHE A 75 11.24 -6.28 11.71
CA PHE A 75 9.81 -5.98 11.51
C PHE A 75 9.06 -5.68 12.82
N GLU A 76 9.54 -6.15 13.94
CA GLU A 76 9.02 -5.76 15.26
C GLU A 76 9.43 -4.32 15.65
N ARG A 77 10.58 -3.83 15.18
CA ARG A 77 11.11 -2.50 15.50
C ARG A 77 10.71 -1.41 14.52
N LEU A 78 10.59 -1.72 13.23
CA LEU A 78 10.26 -0.78 12.16
C LEU A 78 9.03 0.10 12.48
N PRO A 79 7.91 -0.42 13.05
CA PRO A 79 6.76 0.39 13.41
C PRO A 79 7.07 1.54 14.37
N ALA A 80 7.92 1.32 15.36
CA ALA A 80 8.28 2.35 16.34
C ALA A 80 9.13 3.49 15.73
N PHE A 81 9.99 3.16 14.75
CA PHE A 81 10.73 4.18 14.00
C PHE A 81 9.80 4.99 13.10
N LEU A 82 8.87 4.31 12.42
CA LEU A 82 7.91 4.96 11.55
C LEU A 82 6.97 5.90 12.32
N ASP A 83 6.43 5.46 13.45
CA ASP A 83 5.53 6.26 14.28
C ASP A 83 6.21 7.56 14.75
N ARG A 84 7.47 7.46 15.22
CA ARG A 84 8.27 8.64 15.60
C ARG A 84 8.55 9.57 14.43
N SER A 85 8.92 9.02 13.27
CA SER A 85 9.21 9.82 12.09
C SER A 85 7.96 10.56 11.60
N MET A 86 6.81 9.90 11.58
CA MET A 86 5.53 10.49 11.16
C MET A 86 4.97 11.49 12.19
N ALA A 87 5.25 11.31 13.47
CA ALA A 87 4.92 12.32 14.47
C ALA A 87 5.71 13.64 14.25
N ALA A 88 6.95 13.53 13.78
CA ALA A 88 7.78 14.71 13.46
C ALA A 88 7.44 15.33 12.09
N VAL A 89 7.15 14.47 11.08
CA VAL A 89 6.81 14.89 9.72
C VAL A 89 5.54 14.12 9.30
N PRO A 90 4.34 14.67 9.59
CA PRO A 90 3.09 14.01 9.25
C PRO A 90 2.94 13.76 7.76
N PRO A 91 2.33 12.63 7.36
CA PRO A 91 2.03 12.35 5.96
C PRO A 91 1.02 13.36 5.42
N SER A 92 0.95 13.51 4.12
CA SER A 92 -0.10 14.29 3.47
C SER A 92 -1.02 13.36 2.67
N VAL A 93 -2.31 13.44 2.95
CA VAL A 93 -3.35 12.79 2.15
C VAL A 93 -3.44 13.48 0.79
N PHE A 94 -3.57 12.72 -0.29
CA PHE A 94 -3.75 13.32 -1.61
C PHE A 94 -5.11 14.00 -1.72
N PRO A 95 -5.23 15.05 -2.58
CA PRO A 95 -6.47 15.76 -2.81
C PRO A 95 -7.62 14.80 -3.19
N GLY A 96 -8.81 15.03 -2.66
CA GLY A 96 -10.01 14.24 -2.92
C GLY A 96 -10.12 12.91 -2.15
N VAL A 97 -9.02 12.33 -1.64
CA VAL A 97 -9.02 11.02 -0.96
C VAL A 97 -9.99 10.98 0.22
N GLY A 98 -10.01 12.01 1.07
CA GLY A 98 -10.91 12.04 2.24
C GLY A 98 -12.39 11.96 1.83
N ASN A 99 -12.79 12.73 0.81
CA ASN A 99 -14.15 12.72 0.27
C ASN A 99 -14.47 11.39 -0.42
N PHE A 100 -13.53 10.84 -1.18
CA PHE A 100 -13.67 9.54 -1.82
C PHE A 100 -13.92 8.43 -0.77
N LEU A 101 -13.05 8.30 0.23
CA LEU A 101 -13.19 7.29 1.28
C LEU A 101 -14.49 7.43 2.06
N ALA A 102 -14.89 8.66 2.42
CA ALA A 102 -16.15 8.90 3.11
C ALA A 102 -17.35 8.41 2.29
N ARG A 103 -17.39 8.76 0.99
CA ARG A 103 -18.50 8.39 0.10
C ARG A 103 -18.55 6.89 -0.17
N VAL A 104 -17.42 6.26 -0.51
CA VAL A 104 -17.42 4.84 -0.86
C VAL A 104 -17.67 3.93 0.35
N SER A 105 -17.26 4.33 1.56
CA SER A 105 -17.44 3.54 2.78
C SER A 105 -18.92 3.37 3.20
N GLU A 106 -19.82 4.14 2.65
CA GLU A 106 -21.28 3.99 2.87
C GLU A 106 -21.85 2.74 2.17
N HIS A 107 -21.18 2.27 1.11
CA HIS A 107 -21.70 1.20 0.23
C HIS A 107 -20.72 0.06 0.01
N TRP A 108 -19.42 0.29 0.25
CA TRP A 108 -18.33 -0.66 0.00
C TRP A 108 -17.51 -0.89 1.28
N SER A 109 -17.06 -2.10 1.47
CA SER A 109 -16.01 -2.38 2.46
C SER A 109 -14.65 -2.01 1.89
N LEU A 110 -13.82 -1.38 2.71
CA LEU A 110 -12.49 -0.95 2.33
C LEU A 110 -11.43 -1.85 2.95
N GLY A 111 -10.56 -2.38 2.10
CA GLY A 111 -9.39 -3.18 2.47
C GLY A 111 -8.10 -2.60 1.92
N LEU A 112 -7.00 -3.26 2.18
CA LEU A 112 -5.67 -2.83 1.75
C LEU A 112 -4.96 -3.92 0.93
N VAL A 113 -4.20 -3.50 -0.09
CA VAL A 113 -3.15 -4.31 -0.72
C VAL A 113 -1.94 -3.41 -0.83
N THR A 114 -0.98 -3.58 0.07
CA THR A 114 0.14 -2.66 0.20
C THR A 114 1.45 -3.38 0.50
N GLY A 115 2.55 -2.87 -0.03
CA GLY A 115 3.89 -3.36 0.26
C GLY A 115 4.34 -3.14 1.71
N ASN A 116 3.63 -2.31 2.47
CA ASN A 116 3.92 -2.09 3.88
C ASN A 116 3.54 -3.33 4.72
N ILE A 117 4.32 -3.64 5.76
CA ILE A 117 3.84 -4.55 6.80
C ILE A 117 2.58 -3.98 7.46
N LYS A 118 1.70 -4.84 7.94
CA LYS A 118 0.39 -4.44 8.48
C LYS A 118 0.48 -3.35 9.54
N ALA A 119 1.42 -3.47 10.48
CA ALA A 119 1.60 -2.48 11.54
C ALA A 119 1.97 -1.09 10.99
N CYS A 120 2.88 -1.03 10.00
CA CYS A 120 3.29 0.22 9.35
C CYS A 120 2.17 0.83 8.51
N ALA A 121 1.40 0.01 7.80
CA ALA A 121 0.23 0.45 7.05
C ALA A 121 -0.74 1.24 7.94
N PHE A 122 -1.13 0.67 9.09
CA PHE A 122 -2.06 1.34 10.02
C PHE A 122 -1.47 2.55 10.74
N ILE A 123 -0.15 2.58 11.01
CA ILE A 123 0.52 3.79 11.51
C ILE A 123 0.39 4.93 10.49
N LYS A 124 0.66 4.66 9.20
CA LYS A 124 0.51 5.67 8.14
C LYS A 124 -0.90 6.21 8.05
N LEU A 125 -1.90 5.32 8.00
CA LEU A 125 -3.31 5.71 7.93
C LEU A 125 -3.75 6.52 9.14
N LYS A 126 -3.31 6.13 10.36
CA LYS A 126 -3.62 6.84 11.60
C LYS A 126 -3.04 8.26 11.62
N HIS A 127 -1.76 8.44 11.25
CA HIS A 127 -1.16 9.76 11.15
C HIS A 127 -1.79 10.62 10.05
N ALA A 128 -2.37 9.99 9.03
CA ALA A 128 -3.14 10.64 7.97
C ALA A 128 -4.61 10.94 8.37
N GLY A 129 -5.11 10.38 9.48
CA GLY A 129 -6.49 10.56 9.94
C GLY A 129 -7.53 9.87 9.06
N ILE A 130 -7.18 8.76 8.41
CA ILE A 130 -8.06 7.99 7.51
C ILE A 130 -8.16 6.50 7.89
N ASP A 131 -7.60 6.07 9.01
CA ASP A 131 -7.60 4.68 9.47
C ASP A 131 -9.01 4.14 9.78
N GLN A 132 -9.94 5.01 10.17
CA GLN A 132 -11.33 4.65 10.49
C GLN A 132 -12.10 4.05 9.31
N TYR A 133 -11.66 4.27 8.09
CA TYR A 133 -12.32 3.73 6.89
C TYR A 133 -11.97 2.26 6.61
N PHE A 134 -10.88 1.73 7.18
CA PHE A 134 -10.34 0.41 6.88
C PHE A 134 -10.59 -0.59 8.00
N ASN A 135 -11.17 -1.74 7.66
CA ASN A 135 -11.57 -2.77 8.62
C ASN A 135 -10.45 -3.75 9.01
N GLY A 136 -9.21 -3.53 8.55
CA GLY A 136 -8.06 -4.39 8.83
C GLY A 136 -7.94 -5.64 7.94
N ILE A 137 -8.83 -5.82 6.95
CA ILE A 137 -8.75 -6.86 5.92
C ILE A 137 -7.81 -6.35 4.82
N GLY A 138 -6.92 -7.22 4.34
CA GLY A 138 -5.97 -6.86 3.29
C GLY A 138 -4.88 -7.89 3.09
N GLY A 139 -3.98 -7.58 2.16
CA GLY A 139 -2.68 -8.23 1.94
C GLY A 139 -1.56 -7.24 2.19
N PHE A 140 -0.57 -7.64 2.95
CA PHE A 140 0.44 -6.75 3.49
C PHE A 140 1.86 -7.26 3.16
N GLY A 141 2.83 -6.38 3.23
CA GLY A 141 4.23 -6.70 2.94
C GLY A 141 4.91 -7.68 3.89
N ASP A 142 4.27 -8.03 5.01
CA ASP A 142 4.66 -9.11 5.92
C ASP A 142 3.96 -10.46 5.62
N ASP A 143 3.00 -10.48 4.69
CA ASP A 143 2.36 -11.72 4.23
C ASP A 143 3.20 -12.41 3.15
N ASP A 144 3.62 -11.67 2.12
CA ASP A 144 4.41 -12.20 1.00
C ASP A 144 5.21 -11.07 0.32
N GLY A 145 6.32 -11.42 -0.32
CA GLY A 145 7.09 -10.49 -1.17
C GLY A 145 6.49 -10.28 -2.56
N ASP A 146 5.48 -11.05 -2.96
CA ASP A 146 4.79 -10.97 -4.25
C ASP A 146 3.44 -10.30 -4.10
N ARG A 147 3.26 -9.14 -4.76
CA ARG A 147 2.02 -8.34 -4.70
C ARG A 147 0.82 -9.12 -5.25
N ASN A 148 0.99 -9.99 -6.23
CA ASN A 148 -0.08 -10.83 -6.74
C ASN A 148 -0.62 -11.78 -5.67
N ARG A 149 0.28 -12.34 -4.85
CA ARG A 149 -0.10 -13.19 -3.71
C ARG A 149 -0.75 -12.40 -2.59
N MET A 150 -0.25 -11.20 -2.28
CA MET A 150 -0.88 -10.32 -1.30
C MET A 150 -2.31 -9.98 -1.70
N ALA A 151 -2.56 -9.66 -2.98
CA ALA A 151 -3.90 -9.40 -3.49
C ALA A 151 -4.82 -10.62 -3.39
N ALA A 152 -4.31 -11.83 -3.68
CA ALA A 152 -5.05 -13.07 -3.48
C ALA A 152 -5.43 -13.29 -2.01
N LEU A 153 -4.50 -13.07 -1.09
CA LEU A 153 -4.75 -13.16 0.36
C LEU A 153 -5.78 -12.12 0.84
N ALA A 154 -5.74 -10.91 0.29
CA ALA A 154 -6.73 -9.88 0.59
C ALA A 154 -8.14 -10.31 0.19
N LEU A 155 -8.31 -10.88 -1.02
CA LEU A 155 -9.57 -11.45 -1.48
C LEU A 155 -10.04 -12.61 -0.60
N GLU A 156 -9.16 -13.57 -0.30
CA GLU A 156 -9.47 -14.71 0.57
C GLU A 156 -9.98 -14.25 1.94
N ARG A 157 -9.27 -13.31 2.58
CA ARG A 157 -9.65 -12.73 3.88
C ARG A 157 -10.97 -11.97 3.84
N ALA A 158 -11.33 -11.42 2.68
CA ALA A 158 -12.60 -10.75 2.44
C ALA A 158 -13.75 -11.73 2.11
N GLY A 159 -13.48 -13.04 1.96
CA GLY A 159 -14.46 -14.05 1.57
C GLY A 159 -14.65 -14.18 0.05
N ASN A 160 -13.66 -13.80 -0.74
CA ASN A 160 -13.66 -13.85 -2.21
C ASN A 160 -14.85 -13.11 -2.85
N PRO A 161 -15.09 -11.83 -2.52
CA PRO A 161 -16.18 -11.06 -3.09
C PRO A 161 -15.98 -10.84 -4.60
N ALA A 162 -17.01 -11.16 -5.39
CA ALA A 162 -17.00 -10.89 -6.82
C ALA A 162 -17.10 -9.38 -7.10
N GLY A 163 -16.46 -8.93 -8.18
CA GLY A 163 -16.52 -7.53 -8.62
C GLY A 163 -15.76 -6.58 -7.67
N SER A 164 -14.70 -7.07 -7.03
CA SER A 164 -13.80 -6.23 -6.24
C SER A 164 -12.90 -5.36 -7.11
N PHE A 165 -12.49 -4.23 -6.55
CA PHE A 165 -11.57 -3.28 -7.16
C PHE A 165 -10.23 -3.27 -6.41
N LEU A 166 -9.15 -2.98 -7.14
CA LEU A 166 -7.86 -2.63 -6.56
C LEU A 166 -7.42 -1.27 -7.11
N LEU A 167 -7.25 -0.32 -6.18
CA LEU A 167 -6.77 1.04 -6.45
C LEU A 167 -5.28 1.11 -6.11
N GLY A 168 -4.47 1.59 -7.06
CA GLY A 168 -3.03 1.74 -6.89
C GLY A 168 -2.44 2.76 -7.85
N ASP A 169 -1.17 3.08 -7.70
CA ASP A 169 -0.45 4.05 -8.54
C ASP A 169 0.68 3.42 -9.36
N THR A 170 0.82 2.09 -9.33
CA THR A 170 1.92 1.38 -9.98
C THR A 170 1.47 0.28 -10.95
N PRO A 171 2.29 -0.09 -11.95
CA PRO A 171 2.06 -1.27 -12.77
C PRO A 171 1.89 -2.57 -11.97
N SER A 172 2.53 -2.68 -10.79
CA SER A 172 2.39 -3.84 -9.91
C SER A 172 0.99 -3.98 -9.33
N ASP A 173 0.29 -2.87 -9.06
CA ASP A 173 -1.09 -2.87 -8.59
C ASP A 173 -2.04 -3.34 -9.70
N ILE A 174 -1.81 -2.84 -10.92
CA ILE A 174 -2.58 -3.21 -12.10
C ILE A 174 -2.43 -4.71 -12.38
N GLU A 175 -1.20 -5.23 -12.35
CA GLU A 175 -0.93 -6.66 -12.53
C GLU A 175 -1.60 -7.49 -11.44
N ALA A 176 -1.48 -7.09 -10.18
CA ALA A 176 -2.07 -7.79 -9.05
C ALA A 176 -3.61 -7.83 -9.13
N ALA A 177 -4.24 -6.74 -9.56
CA ALA A 177 -5.68 -6.71 -9.82
C ALA A 177 -6.07 -7.73 -10.90
N LYS A 178 -5.42 -7.68 -12.05
CA LYS A 178 -5.73 -8.52 -13.21
C LYS A 178 -5.55 -10.01 -12.94
N VAL A 179 -4.42 -10.39 -12.33
CA VAL A 179 -4.12 -11.80 -11.99
C VAL A 179 -5.17 -12.37 -11.05
N ASN A 180 -5.77 -11.54 -10.21
CA ASN A 180 -6.76 -11.93 -9.22
C ASN A 180 -8.22 -11.65 -9.63
N GLY A 181 -8.46 -11.24 -10.87
CA GLY A 181 -9.82 -10.99 -11.37
C GLY A 181 -10.53 -9.80 -10.74
N MET A 182 -9.77 -8.83 -10.21
CA MET A 182 -10.28 -7.54 -9.74
C MET A 182 -10.24 -6.51 -10.87
N VAL A 183 -11.08 -5.49 -10.76
CA VAL A 183 -10.99 -4.31 -11.63
C VAL A 183 -9.85 -3.43 -11.14
N SER A 184 -8.90 -3.12 -12.03
CA SER A 184 -7.75 -2.26 -11.75
C SER A 184 -8.10 -0.79 -11.98
N VAL A 185 -7.97 0.03 -10.93
CA VAL A 185 -8.09 1.48 -11.01
C VAL A 185 -6.74 2.10 -10.69
N ALA A 186 -6.11 2.71 -11.67
CA ALA A 186 -4.83 3.39 -11.48
C ALA A 186 -5.05 4.88 -11.20
N VAL A 187 -4.28 5.43 -10.25
CA VAL A 187 -4.33 6.85 -9.87
C VAL A 187 -2.98 7.50 -10.13
N CYS A 188 -2.97 8.65 -10.83
CA CYS A 188 -1.74 9.36 -11.19
C CYS A 188 -1.17 10.22 -10.04
N ASN A 189 -1.26 9.74 -8.80
CA ASN A 189 -0.74 10.43 -7.62
C ASN A 189 0.73 10.09 -7.32
N GLY A 190 1.21 8.94 -7.81
CA GLY A 190 2.54 8.41 -7.58
C GLY A 190 3.58 8.89 -8.60
N GLN A 191 4.54 8.02 -8.89
CA GLN A 191 5.63 8.34 -9.81
C GLN A 191 5.34 7.98 -11.28
N PHE A 192 4.26 7.24 -11.56
CA PHE A 192 3.87 6.82 -12.91
C PHE A 192 2.84 7.78 -13.50
N ASP A 193 3.05 8.18 -14.75
CA ASP A 193 2.12 9.00 -15.50
C ASP A 193 0.97 8.17 -16.10
N ARG A 194 -0.08 8.85 -16.56
CA ARG A 194 -1.25 8.23 -17.18
C ARG A 194 -0.87 7.27 -18.31
N ALA A 195 0.04 7.68 -19.20
CA ALA A 195 0.44 6.88 -20.35
C ALA A 195 1.09 5.55 -19.93
N SER A 196 1.93 5.58 -18.89
CA SER A 196 2.57 4.39 -18.32
C SER A 196 1.56 3.44 -17.67
N LEU A 197 0.56 3.98 -16.95
CA LEU A 197 -0.48 3.20 -16.30
C LEU A 197 -1.47 2.60 -17.31
N GLU A 198 -1.83 3.34 -18.37
CA GLU A 198 -2.62 2.83 -19.48
C GLU A 198 -1.87 1.73 -20.26
N ALA A 199 -0.56 1.93 -20.51
CA ALA A 199 0.28 0.92 -21.17
C ALA A 199 0.43 -0.36 -20.32
N ALA A 200 0.42 -0.27 -18.99
CA ALA A 200 0.34 -1.42 -18.10
C ALA A 200 -1.04 -2.10 -18.15
N GLY A 201 -2.01 -1.44 -18.77
CA GLY A 201 -3.35 -1.97 -19.06
C GLY A 201 -4.31 -1.85 -17.90
N ALA A 202 -4.28 -0.77 -17.14
CA ALA A 202 -5.32 -0.48 -16.14
C ALA A 202 -6.71 -0.47 -16.81
N ASP A 203 -7.73 -0.99 -16.12
CA ASP A 203 -9.11 -0.95 -16.61
C ASP A 203 -9.66 0.47 -16.56
N MET A 204 -9.17 1.27 -15.60
CA MET A 204 -9.46 2.70 -15.47
C MET A 204 -8.22 3.46 -14.98
N VAL A 205 -8.01 4.68 -15.49
CA VAL A 205 -6.98 5.60 -14.98
C VAL A 205 -7.64 6.93 -14.62
N VAL A 206 -7.43 7.39 -13.39
CA VAL A 206 -7.89 8.69 -12.89
C VAL A 206 -6.68 9.57 -12.58
N ASP A 207 -6.76 10.86 -12.87
CA ASP A 207 -5.66 11.79 -12.60
C ASP A 207 -5.56 12.14 -11.11
N SER A 208 -6.72 12.22 -10.44
CA SER A 208 -6.80 12.45 -8.99
C SER A 208 -8.14 11.96 -8.44
N PHE A 209 -8.26 11.85 -7.11
CA PHE A 209 -9.57 11.58 -6.48
C PHE A 209 -10.51 12.80 -6.47
N GLU A 210 -10.06 14.00 -6.85
CA GLU A 210 -10.92 15.17 -7.04
C GLU A 210 -11.73 15.06 -8.34
N GLU A 211 -11.21 14.35 -9.35
CA GLU A 211 -11.81 14.15 -10.67
C GLU A 211 -12.34 12.71 -10.83
N ALA A 212 -12.84 12.13 -9.75
CA ALA A 212 -13.25 10.73 -9.70
C ALA A 212 -14.72 10.48 -10.07
N ASP A 213 -15.38 11.38 -10.79
CA ASP A 213 -16.80 11.22 -11.15
C ASP A 213 -17.05 9.94 -11.98
N GLU A 214 -16.16 9.61 -12.91
CA GLU A 214 -16.28 8.37 -13.68
C GLU A 214 -16.13 7.13 -12.77
N LEU A 215 -15.22 7.17 -11.79
CA LEU A 215 -15.04 6.08 -10.83
C LEU A 215 -16.30 5.92 -9.97
N PHE A 216 -16.93 7.01 -9.53
CA PHE A 216 -18.20 6.94 -8.79
C PHE A 216 -19.32 6.32 -9.64
N GLN A 217 -19.40 6.64 -10.94
CA GLN A 217 -20.37 6.01 -11.84
C GLN A 217 -20.15 4.49 -11.95
N VAL A 218 -18.89 4.04 -12.07
CA VAL A 218 -18.57 2.61 -12.14
C VAL A 218 -18.84 1.89 -10.80
N LEU A 219 -18.74 2.60 -9.69
CA LEU A 219 -19.05 2.08 -8.35
C LEU A 219 -20.55 2.13 -8.01
N ASP A 220 -21.42 2.65 -8.89
CA ASP A 220 -22.85 2.89 -8.66
C ASP A 220 -23.10 3.86 -7.48
N LEU A 221 -22.38 4.98 -7.41
CA LEU A 221 -22.43 6.00 -6.33
C LEU A 221 -22.80 7.40 -6.79
#